data_69b16e0afbdc54b37757dd5c90a88494
#
_entry.id   69b16e0afbdc54b37757dd5c90a88494
#
_cell.length_a   1.000
_cell.length_b   1.000
_cell.length_c   1.000
_cell.angle_alpha   90.00
_cell.angle_beta   90.00
_cell.angle_gamma   90.00
#
_symmetry.space_group_name_H-M   'P 1'
#
loop_
_entity.id
_entity.type
_entity.pdbx_description
1 polymer ?
#
loop_
_entity_poly.entity_id
_entity_poly.type
_entity_poly.pdbx_seq_one_letter_code
_entity_poly.pdbx_strand_id
1 'polypeptide(L)'
;QLINKAGVPGSAITLFDASRSIGDPIYNKIRGNPDADFQSVRFVVSPDRAGDGRIAAVHDTSNPLHTRAGTAYLPKCVTEAEYLINLALMRAHTLFGMTLCGKNHFGTTYFPNDRGWTPSPLHEYGNRTDPMGSYNCLVNLNGHEHLGGKTLLYMVDALYPARNQTGNVIRFASFDNDWFSSIFASQDMVAIDSVGLDFLRNEQALNPKVVDVTGNPDNYLHEAALADKPPSGTKYDPEQDGTALKGLGVHEHWNNPKDRKYSRNLKTGDGIELLAEND
;
A
#
# COMPACT_ATOMS: atom_id res chain seq x y z
N GLN A 1 2.41 -13.39 15.02
CA GLN A 1 1.09 -13.96 14.69
C GLN A 1 1.24 -15.12 13.70
N LEU A 2 1.88 -14.93 12.52
CA LEU A 2 2.01 -15.99 11.50
C LEU A 2 2.67 -17.24 12.08
N ILE A 3 3.81 -17.13 12.73
CA ILE A 3 4.52 -18.26 13.33
C ILE A 3 3.73 -18.82 14.53
N ASN A 4 3.49 -17.99 15.55
CA ASN A 4 3.03 -18.47 16.85
C ASN A 4 1.53 -18.80 16.90
N LYS A 5 0.71 -18.29 15.98
CA LYS A 5 -0.75 -18.48 15.99
C LYS A 5 -1.27 -19.22 14.76
N ALA A 6 -0.74 -18.90 13.58
CA ALA A 6 -1.16 -19.54 12.34
C ALA A 6 -0.31 -20.76 11.97
N GLY A 7 0.81 -21.00 12.67
CA GLY A 7 1.68 -22.16 12.44
C GLY A 7 2.46 -22.11 11.12
N VAL A 8 2.64 -20.92 10.55
CA VAL A 8 3.42 -20.75 9.32
C VAL A 8 4.91 -20.83 9.67
N PRO A 9 5.68 -21.78 9.09
CA PRO A 9 7.10 -21.88 9.37
C PRO A 9 7.83 -20.60 8.95
N GLY A 10 8.79 -20.14 9.77
CA GLY A 10 9.53 -18.91 9.46
C GLY A 10 10.24 -18.95 8.11
N SER A 11 10.71 -20.12 7.67
CA SER A 11 11.33 -20.34 6.37
C SER A 11 10.38 -20.10 5.17
N ALA A 12 9.07 -20.15 5.39
CA ALA A 12 8.04 -19.81 4.41
C ALA A 12 7.68 -18.32 4.41
N ILE A 13 8.23 -17.53 5.35
CA ILE A 13 7.95 -16.10 5.47
C ILE A 13 9.10 -15.30 4.85
N THR A 14 8.76 -14.36 3.97
CA THR A 14 9.70 -13.39 3.42
C THR A 14 9.22 -11.97 3.74
N LEU A 15 10.07 -11.19 4.41
CA LEU A 15 9.93 -9.74 4.49
C LEU A 15 10.70 -9.12 3.33
N PHE A 16 10.06 -8.25 2.55
CA PHE A 16 10.73 -7.66 1.40
C PHE A 16 10.47 -6.15 1.24
N ASP A 17 11.48 -5.47 0.73
CA ASP A 17 11.40 -4.13 0.13
C ASP A 17 12.44 -4.07 -1.00
N ALA A 18 12.02 -4.35 -2.23
CA ALA A 18 12.92 -4.53 -3.35
C ALA A 18 13.65 -3.24 -3.79
N SER A 19 13.10 -2.06 -3.47
CA SER A 19 13.69 -0.75 -3.80
C SER A 19 14.43 -0.08 -2.65
N ARG A 20 14.39 -0.65 -1.47
CA ARG A 20 14.94 -0.09 -0.24
C ARG A 20 15.62 -1.17 0.61
N SER A 21 15.73 -0.91 1.90
CA SER A 21 16.26 -1.84 2.89
C SER A 21 15.25 -2.03 4.02
N ILE A 22 15.27 -3.22 4.61
CA ILE A 22 14.62 -3.47 5.89
C ILE A 22 15.62 -3.06 6.97
N GLY A 23 15.25 -2.06 7.77
CA GLY A 23 16.12 -1.45 8.77
C GLY A 23 16.61 -2.42 9.85
N ASP A 24 17.80 -2.16 10.38
CA ASP A 24 18.44 -2.98 11.40
C ASP A 24 17.58 -3.24 12.64
N PRO A 25 16.77 -2.30 13.15
CA PRO A 25 15.92 -2.60 14.31
C PRO A 25 14.94 -3.75 14.05
N ILE A 26 14.36 -3.85 12.86
CA ILE A 26 13.45 -4.94 12.47
C ILE A 26 14.25 -6.23 12.26
N TYR A 27 15.31 -6.14 11.48
CA TYR A 27 16.17 -7.27 11.15
C TYR A 27 16.74 -7.92 12.41
N ASN A 28 17.39 -7.13 13.28
CA ASN A 28 18.04 -7.62 14.49
C ASN A 28 17.04 -8.18 15.50
N LYS A 29 15.85 -7.59 15.61
CA LYS A 29 14.78 -8.12 16.48
C LYS A 29 14.34 -9.52 16.06
N ILE A 30 14.26 -9.78 14.77
CA ILE A 30 13.86 -11.09 14.24
C ILE A 30 15.01 -12.08 14.34
N ARG A 31 16.23 -11.70 13.93
CA ARG A 31 17.42 -12.56 14.00
C ARG A 31 17.86 -12.87 15.44
N GLY A 32 17.67 -11.94 16.36
CA GLY A 32 17.97 -12.12 17.78
C GLY A 32 16.88 -12.84 18.57
N ASN A 33 15.79 -13.26 17.96
CA ASN A 33 14.78 -14.07 18.62
C ASN A 33 15.34 -15.47 18.96
N PRO A 34 15.15 -16.01 20.19
CA PRO A 34 15.62 -17.34 20.54
C PRO A 34 14.94 -18.48 19.78
N ASP A 35 13.76 -18.24 19.24
CA ASP A 35 13.01 -19.21 18.43
C ASP A 35 13.62 -19.31 17.01
N ALA A 36 14.01 -20.52 16.63
CA ALA A 36 14.64 -20.82 15.34
C ALA A 36 13.73 -20.50 14.15
N ASP A 37 12.42 -20.59 14.31
CA ASP A 37 11.47 -20.22 13.26
C ASP A 37 11.57 -18.74 12.90
N PHE A 38 11.70 -17.85 13.90
CA PHE A 38 11.94 -16.43 13.62
C PHE A 38 13.28 -16.20 12.93
N GLN A 39 14.33 -16.90 13.33
CA GLN A 39 15.65 -16.79 12.70
C GLN A 39 15.66 -17.25 11.25
N SER A 40 14.75 -18.14 10.84
CA SER A 40 14.63 -18.66 9.48
C SER A 40 13.89 -17.75 8.51
N VAL A 41 13.24 -16.67 8.98
CA VAL A 41 12.54 -15.68 8.14
C VAL A 41 13.50 -15.07 7.12
N ARG A 42 13.11 -15.01 5.85
CA ARG A 42 13.92 -14.42 4.77
C ARG A 42 13.73 -12.92 4.70
N PHE A 43 14.80 -12.21 4.32
CA PHE A 43 14.78 -10.76 4.09
C PHE A 43 15.28 -10.48 2.68
N VAL A 44 14.41 -9.91 1.83
CA VAL A 44 14.74 -9.53 0.45
C VAL A 44 14.71 -8.02 0.35
N VAL A 45 15.82 -7.44 -0.12
CA VAL A 45 16.04 -5.99 -0.15
C VAL A 45 16.60 -5.56 -1.51
N SER A 46 16.70 -4.25 -1.73
CA SER A 46 17.39 -3.71 -2.90
C SER A 46 18.80 -4.29 -3.03
N PRO A 47 19.28 -4.61 -4.25
CA PRO A 47 20.59 -5.23 -4.46
C PRO A 47 21.76 -4.47 -3.83
N ASP A 48 21.72 -3.13 -3.81
CA ASP A 48 22.74 -2.27 -3.18
C ASP A 48 22.70 -2.29 -1.65
N ARG A 49 21.68 -2.92 -1.06
CA ARG A 49 21.47 -3.07 0.38
C ARG A 49 21.54 -4.53 0.85
N ALA A 50 21.84 -5.44 -0.06
CA ALA A 50 22.02 -6.84 0.28
C ALA A 50 23.34 -7.05 1.06
N GLY A 51 23.36 -8.07 1.89
CA GLY A 51 24.46 -8.40 2.80
C GLY A 51 23.94 -8.69 4.20
N ASP A 52 24.82 -9.12 5.11
CA ASP A 52 24.50 -9.44 6.52
C ASP A 52 23.32 -10.40 6.70
N GLY A 53 23.09 -11.30 5.70
CA GLY A 53 21.94 -12.21 5.68
C GLY A 53 20.68 -11.64 5.04
N ARG A 54 20.71 -10.39 4.53
CA ARG A 54 19.70 -9.85 3.62
C ARG A 54 20.02 -10.25 2.18
N ILE A 55 19.03 -10.66 1.43
CA ILE A 55 19.16 -11.22 0.07
C ILE A 55 18.80 -10.13 -0.95
N ALA A 56 19.57 -10.02 -2.02
CA ALA A 56 19.26 -9.12 -3.13
C ALA A 56 17.97 -9.52 -3.85
N ALA A 57 17.10 -8.55 -4.10
CA ALA A 57 15.92 -8.76 -4.94
C ALA A 57 16.34 -9.16 -6.36
N VAL A 58 15.70 -10.19 -6.88
CA VAL A 58 15.84 -10.67 -8.27
C VAL A 58 14.48 -10.53 -8.95
N HIS A 59 14.44 -9.87 -10.10
CA HIS A 59 13.19 -9.73 -10.86
C HIS A 59 12.83 -10.99 -11.63
N ASP A 60 11.53 -11.18 -11.83
CA ASP A 60 10.96 -12.25 -12.63
C ASP A 60 10.48 -11.70 -13.97
N THR A 61 11.08 -12.17 -15.06
CA THR A 61 10.72 -11.73 -16.41
C THR A 61 9.54 -12.48 -17.01
N SER A 62 9.07 -13.54 -16.34
CA SER A 62 7.96 -14.38 -16.83
C SER A 62 6.58 -13.77 -16.54
N ASN A 63 6.50 -12.86 -15.56
CA ASN A 63 5.27 -12.24 -15.09
C ASN A 63 5.37 -10.72 -15.17
N PRO A 64 5.29 -10.13 -16.38
CA PRO A 64 5.40 -8.69 -16.57
C PRO A 64 4.18 -7.95 -16.04
N LEU A 65 4.40 -6.77 -15.48
CA LEU A 65 3.38 -5.78 -15.13
C LEU A 65 3.40 -4.66 -16.16
N HIS A 66 2.27 -4.45 -16.83
CA HIS A 66 2.14 -3.40 -17.84
C HIS A 66 1.40 -2.17 -17.28
N THR A 67 2.00 -1.00 -17.52
CA THR A 67 1.43 0.31 -17.18
C THR A 67 1.68 1.29 -18.31
N ARG A 68 1.10 2.49 -18.24
CA ARG A 68 1.45 3.56 -19.19
C ARG A 68 2.90 4.03 -19.04
N ALA A 69 3.55 3.77 -17.93
CA ALA A 69 4.99 4.02 -17.73
C ALA A 69 5.89 3.01 -18.45
N GLY A 70 5.31 1.95 -19.00
CA GLY A 70 6.01 0.85 -19.66
C GLY A 70 5.85 -0.48 -18.92
N THR A 71 6.63 -1.47 -19.35
CA THR A 71 6.66 -2.80 -18.76
C THR A 71 7.64 -2.83 -17.58
N ALA A 72 7.13 -3.26 -16.43
CA ALA A 72 7.91 -3.51 -15.23
C ALA A 72 7.90 -5.02 -14.91
N TYR A 73 8.83 -5.44 -14.07
CA TYR A 73 8.90 -6.80 -13.54
C TYR A 73 8.86 -6.79 -12.02
N LEU A 74 8.30 -7.83 -11.44
CA LEU A 74 8.15 -8.01 -10.00
C LEU A 74 9.31 -8.84 -9.43
N PRO A 75 9.61 -8.76 -8.12
CA PRO A 75 10.60 -9.63 -7.51
C PRO A 75 10.10 -11.08 -7.47
N LYS A 76 11.00 -12.04 -7.69
CA LYS A 76 10.68 -13.47 -7.60
C LYS A 76 10.04 -13.86 -6.27
N CYS A 77 10.49 -13.26 -5.16
CA CYS A 77 9.88 -13.52 -3.84
C CYS A 77 8.39 -13.12 -3.77
N VAL A 78 7.91 -12.28 -4.70
CA VAL A 78 6.51 -11.90 -4.84
C VAL A 78 5.80 -12.85 -5.81
N THR A 79 6.37 -13.09 -6.99
CA THR A 79 5.72 -13.95 -8.00
C THR A 79 5.63 -15.42 -7.55
N GLU A 80 6.63 -15.89 -6.79
CA GLU A 80 6.68 -17.24 -6.22
C GLU A 80 5.89 -17.39 -4.91
N ALA A 81 5.52 -16.30 -4.25
CA ALA A 81 4.73 -16.34 -3.02
C ALA A 81 3.29 -16.82 -3.34
N GLU A 82 2.74 -17.62 -2.44
CA GLU A 82 1.33 -18.04 -2.53
C GLU A 82 0.41 -16.89 -2.10
N TYR A 83 0.77 -16.17 -1.04
CA TYR A 83 0.00 -15.06 -0.49
C TYR A 83 0.88 -13.86 -0.16
N LEU A 84 0.27 -12.69 -0.16
CA LEU A 84 0.89 -11.44 0.30
C LEU A 84 0.12 -10.85 1.50
N ILE A 85 0.87 -10.16 2.36
CA ILE A 85 0.34 -9.23 3.35
C ILE A 85 0.96 -7.87 3.04
N ASN A 86 0.13 -6.88 2.78
CA ASN A 86 0.58 -5.52 2.50
C ASN A 86 0.62 -4.70 3.81
N LEU A 87 1.82 -4.30 4.23
CA LEU A 87 2.05 -3.53 5.45
C LEU A 87 2.48 -2.10 5.07
N ALA A 88 1.55 -1.17 5.11
CA ALA A 88 1.78 0.23 4.77
C ALA A 88 1.92 1.11 6.02
N LEU A 89 2.46 2.32 5.83
CA LEU A 89 2.50 3.36 6.86
C LEU A 89 1.48 4.45 6.57
N MET A 90 0.82 4.98 7.60
CA MET A 90 -0.06 6.14 7.45
C MET A 90 0.74 7.43 7.28
N ARG A 91 0.73 7.97 6.07
CA ARG A 91 1.38 9.25 5.76
C ARG A 91 0.88 9.87 4.47
N ALA A 92 0.96 11.20 4.38
CA ALA A 92 0.76 11.91 3.13
C ALA A 92 1.90 11.63 2.13
N HIS A 93 1.73 12.08 0.89
CA HIS A 93 2.75 11.99 -0.16
C HIS A 93 2.69 13.22 -1.07
N THR A 94 3.80 13.90 -1.27
CA THR A 94 3.86 15.17 -2.01
C THR A 94 3.35 15.08 -3.44
N LEU A 95 3.51 13.95 -4.13
CA LEU A 95 3.05 13.76 -5.50
C LEU A 95 1.68 13.06 -5.57
N PHE A 96 1.46 12.02 -4.78
CA PHE A 96 0.25 11.19 -4.85
C PHE A 96 -0.83 11.58 -3.83
N GLY A 97 -0.53 12.51 -2.92
CA GLY A 97 -1.40 12.91 -1.82
C GLY A 97 -1.26 12.00 -0.61
N MET A 98 -1.21 10.70 -0.76
CA MET A 98 -1.06 9.74 0.33
C MET A 98 -0.15 8.58 -0.02
N THR A 99 0.43 7.96 1.01
CA THR A 99 1.07 6.65 0.95
C THR A 99 0.35 5.76 1.93
N LEU A 100 -0.39 4.81 1.42
CA LEU A 100 -1.13 3.79 2.12
C LEU A 100 -0.91 2.45 1.39
N CYS A 101 -1.84 1.52 1.48
CA CYS A 101 -1.68 0.19 0.90
C CYS A 101 -1.55 0.21 -0.63
N GLY A 102 -2.36 1.01 -1.33
CA GLY A 102 -2.33 1.08 -2.79
C GLY A 102 -0.97 1.52 -3.33
N LYS A 103 -0.34 2.52 -2.69
CA LYS A 103 0.97 3.02 -3.11
C LYS A 103 2.14 2.19 -2.57
N ASN A 104 1.94 1.33 -1.60
CA ASN A 104 3.01 0.55 -0.99
C ASN A 104 3.71 -0.40 -1.99
N HIS A 105 3.03 -0.79 -3.06
CA HIS A 105 3.60 -1.60 -4.13
C HIS A 105 4.53 -0.84 -5.09
N PHE A 106 4.67 0.49 -4.98
CA PHE A 106 5.56 1.26 -5.88
C PHE A 106 7.00 0.75 -5.90
N GLY A 107 7.55 0.45 -4.73
CA GLY A 107 8.92 -0.07 -4.60
C GLY A 107 9.08 -1.53 -5.02
N THR A 108 8.02 -2.19 -5.47
CA THR A 108 8.04 -3.59 -5.92
C THR A 108 8.38 -3.72 -7.40
N THR A 109 8.50 -2.62 -8.14
CA THR A 109 8.68 -2.62 -9.60
C THR A 109 10.14 -2.48 -10.02
N TYR A 110 10.55 -3.32 -11.00
CA TYR A 110 11.83 -3.25 -11.69
C TYR A 110 11.61 -2.81 -13.14
N PHE A 111 12.22 -1.70 -13.54
CA PHE A 111 12.20 -1.20 -14.92
C PHE A 111 13.55 -1.41 -15.58
N PRO A 112 13.68 -2.33 -16.58
CA PRO A 112 14.99 -2.71 -17.14
C PRO A 112 15.73 -1.56 -17.81
N ASN A 113 15.00 -0.61 -18.39
CA ASN A 113 15.56 0.51 -19.14
C ASN A 113 15.70 1.80 -18.30
N ASP A 114 15.36 1.75 -17.00
CA ASP A 114 15.38 2.91 -16.12
C ASP A 114 15.84 2.54 -14.69
N ARG A 115 17.14 2.51 -14.49
CA ARG A 115 17.79 2.36 -13.16
C ARG A 115 17.38 1.14 -12.31
N GLY A 116 16.69 0.15 -12.87
CA GLY A 116 16.36 -1.09 -12.19
C GLY A 116 15.19 -0.97 -11.18
N TRP A 117 15.43 -1.25 -9.90
CA TRP A 117 14.43 -1.17 -8.84
C TRP A 117 14.11 0.28 -8.49
N THR A 118 13.19 0.88 -9.23
CA THR A 118 12.79 2.28 -9.05
C THR A 118 11.33 2.50 -9.39
N PRO A 119 10.59 3.24 -8.55
CA PRO A 119 9.24 3.68 -8.90
C PRO A 119 9.23 4.94 -9.77
N SER A 120 10.39 5.45 -10.20
CA SER A 120 10.50 6.75 -10.89
C SER A 120 9.56 6.89 -12.08
N PRO A 121 9.47 5.91 -13.01
CA PRO A 121 8.58 6.02 -14.17
C PRO A 121 7.10 6.10 -13.80
N LEU A 122 6.69 5.49 -12.69
CA LEU A 122 5.30 5.50 -12.25
C LEU A 122 4.84 6.87 -11.72
N HIS A 123 5.77 7.76 -11.33
CA HIS A 123 5.41 9.05 -10.72
C HIS A 123 4.74 10.02 -11.69
N GLU A 124 4.82 9.78 -12.99
CA GLU A 124 4.15 10.57 -14.03
C GLU A 124 2.68 10.18 -14.23
N TYR A 125 2.23 9.06 -13.61
CA TYR A 125 0.94 8.44 -13.88
C TYR A 125 0.10 8.23 -12.62
N GLY A 126 -0.40 9.32 -12.05
CA GLY A 126 -1.26 9.28 -10.86
C GLY A 126 -0.98 10.39 -9.86
N ASN A 127 -0.53 11.54 -10.33
CA ASN A 127 -0.27 12.68 -9.49
C ASN A 127 -1.58 13.23 -8.88
N ARG A 128 -1.54 13.65 -7.61
CA ARG A 128 -2.68 14.27 -6.94
C ARG A 128 -3.18 15.57 -7.59
N THR A 129 -2.41 16.15 -8.50
CA THR A 129 -2.81 17.32 -9.29
C THR A 129 -3.50 16.97 -10.60
N ASP A 130 -3.52 15.68 -10.97
CA ASP A 130 -4.26 15.23 -12.14
C ASP A 130 -5.77 15.46 -11.94
N PRO A 131 -6.52 15.79 -12.99
CA PRO A 131 -7.98 15.86 -12.88
C PRO A 131 -8.60 14.54 -12.41
N MET A 132 -9.71 14.62 -11.70
CA MET A 132 -10.53 13.43 -11.42
C MET A 132 -10.93 12.75 -12.75
N GLY A 133 -10.92 11.42 -12.75
CA GLY A 133 -11.13 10.62 -13.96
C GLY A 133 -9.89 10.54 -14.86
N SER A 134 -8.71 10.74 -14.33
CA SER A 134 -7.45 10.47 -15.02
C SER A 134 -6.96 9.05 -14.72
N TYR A 135 -6.31 8.43 -15.72
CA TYR A 135 -5.59 7.16 -15.52
C TYR A 135 -4.69 7.21 -14.29
N ASN A 136 -4.66 6.11 -13.55
CA ASN A 136 -3.78 5.99 -12.40
C ASN A 136 -3.08 4.62 -12.38
N CYS A 137 -1.74 4.64 -12.35
CA CYS A 137 -0.93 3.43 -12.37
C CYS A 137 -1.11 2.54 -11.14
N LEU A 138 -1.62 3.07 -10.02
CA LEU A 138 -1.92 2.27 -8.82
C LEU A 138 -2.97 1.22 -9.09
N VAL A 139 -3.88 1.47 -10.04
CA VAL A 139 -4.91 0.48 -10.43
C VAL A 139 -4.26 -0.73 -11.08
N ASN A 140 -3.29 -0.53 -11.99
CA ASN A 140 -2.53 -1.64 -12.59
C ASN A 140 -1.75 -2.44 -11.53
N LEU A 141 -1.04 -1.74 -10.62
CA LEU A 141 -0.28 -2.41 -9.56
C LEU A 141 -1.19 -3.26 -8.65
N ASN A 142 -2.28 -2.67 -8.18
CA ASN A 142 -3.17 -3.35 -7.23
C ASN A 142 -4.14 -4.33 -7.89
N GLY A 143 -4.31 -4.26 -9.21
CA GLY A 143 -5.09 -5.22 -9.98
C GLY A 143 -4.27 -6.41 -10.48
N HIS A 144 -2.93 -6.30 -10.52
CA HIS A 144 -2.07 -7.38 -11.01
C HIS A 144 -2.18 -8.65 -10.15
N GLU A 145 -2.27 -9.82 -10.81
CA GLU A 145 -2.50 -11.11 -10.15
C GLU A 145 -1.47 -11.44 -9.07
N HIS A 146 -0.20 -11.07 -9.28
CA HIS A 146 0.88 -11.31 -8.33
C HIS A 146 1.02 -10.25 -7.23
N LEU A 147 0.26 -9.17 -7.28
CA LEU A 147 0.22 -8.14 -6.23
C LEU A 147 -1.15 -8.16 -5.51
N GLY A 148 -2.09 -7.34 -5.94
CA GLY A 148 -3.42 -7.31 -5.31
C GLY A 148 -4.15 -8.64 -5.41
N GLY A 149 -3.99 -9.38 -6.51
CA GLY A 149 -4.65 -10.67 -6.75
C GLY A 149 -4.35 -11.76 -5.74
N LYS A 150 -3.19 -11.69 -5.03
CA LYS A 150 -2.83 -12.64 -3.97
C LYS A 150 -2.66 -12.02 -2.59
N THR A 151 -3.01 -10.73 -2.43
CA THR A 151 -2.95 -10.06 -1.13
C THR A 151 -4.16 -10.43 -0.27
N LEU A 152 -3.91 -11.18 0.81
CA LEU A 152 -4.94 -11.61 1.74
C LEU A 152 -5.33 -10.53 2.76
N LEU A 153 -4.38 -9.67 3.12
CA LEU A 153 -4.55 -8.70 4.19
C LEU A 153 -3.80 -7.42 3.87
N TYR A 154 -4.50 -6.32 3.97
CA TYR A 154 -3.97 -4.97 3.92
C TYR A 154 -3.95 -4.40 5.33
N MET A 155 -2.82 -3.84 5.74
CA MET A 155 -2.66 -3.22 7.06
C MET A 155 -2.02 -1.85 6.91
N VAL A 156 -2.48 -0.89 7.69
CA VAL A 156 -1.88 0.43 7.80
C VAL A 156 -1.42 0.64 9.23
N ASP A 157 -0.11 0.77 9.40
CA ASP A 157 0.49 1.19 10.66
C ASP A 157 0.29 2.71 10.81
N ALA A 158 -0.56 3.08 11.73
CA ALA A 158 -0.85 4.44 12.18
C ALA A 158 -0.46 4.65 13.64
N LEU A 159 0.40 3.81 14.22
CA LEU A 159 0.91 4.03 15.57
C LEU A 159 1.63 5.38 15.67
N TYR A 160 2.47 5.65 14.68
CA TYR A 160 3.25 6.90 14.56
C TYR A 160 3.15 7.41 13.13
N PRO A 161 2.04 8.07 12.76
CA PRO A 161 1.86 8.58 11.40
C PRO A 161 2.93 9.61 11.05
N ALA A 162 3.25 9.75 9.76
CA ALA A 162 4.27 10.68 9.32
C ALA A 162 3.69 11.78 8.42
N ARG A 163 4.35 12.93 8.43
CA ARG A 163 3.98 14.11 7.63
C ARG A 163 3.86 13.79 6.14
N ASN A 164 4.84 13.12 5.59
CA ASN A 164 4.89 12.67 4.19
C ASN A 164 5.92 11.55 4.03
N GLN A 165 6.22 11.15 2.79
CA GLN A 165 7.13 10.04 2.48
C GLN A 165 8.58 10.22 2.97
N THR A 166 9.00 11.44 3.30
CA THR A 166 10.35 11.77 3.79
C THR A 166 10.32 12.52 5.12
N GLY A 167 9.13 12.84 5.63
CA GLY A 167 8.96 13.62 6.84
C GLY A 167 9.07 12.79 8.12
N ASN A 168 9.23 13.51 9.23
CA ASN A 168 9.23 12.90 10.55
C ASN A 168 7.83 12.40 10.93
N VAL A 169 7.78 11.51 11.91
CA VAL A 169 6.54 11.15 12.60
C VAL A 169 5.95 12.38 13.29
N ILE A 170 4.63 12.45 13.32
CA ILE A 170 3.90 13.60 13.86
C ILE A 170 2.74 13.13 14.74
N ARG A 171 2.40 13.95 15.72
CA ARG A 171 1.15 13.82 16.47
C ARG A 171 0.03 14.49 15.69
N PHE A 172 -1.15 13.93 15.79
CA PHE A 172 -2.33 14.44 15.08
C PHE A 172 -3.16 15.36 15.97
N ALA A 173 -3.51 16.53 15.45
CA ALA A 173 -4.43 17.46 16.12
C ALA A 173 -5.84 16.83 16.28
N SER A 174 -6.23 15.97 15.37
CA SER A 174 -7.48 15.20 15.43
C SER A 174 -7.52 14.16 16.54
N PHE A 175 -6.42 13.95 17.26
CA PHE A 175 -6.26 13.10 18.44
C PHE A 175 -5.66 13.89 19.62
N ASP A 176 -6.15 15.09 19.86
CA ASP A 176 -5.74 15.96 20.96
C ASP A 176 -4.22 16.24 21.02
N ASN A 177 -3.58 16.31 19.86
CA ASN A 177 -2.12 16.42 19.69
C ASN A 177 -1.35 15.23 20.28
N ASP A 178 -1.94 14.06 20.27
CA ASP A 178 -1.28 12.83 20.67
C ASP A 178 -1.03 11.91 19.45
N TRP A 179 -0.42 10.75 19.69
CA TRP A 179 -0.19 9.74 18.68
C TRP A 179 -1.51 9.09 18.26
N PHE A 180 -1.62 8.74 17.00
CA PHE A 180 -2.82 8.05 16.50
C PHE A 180 -3.00 6.67 17.15
N SER A 181 -1.89 5.99 17.47
CA SER A 181 -1.85 4.74 18.25
C SER A 181 -2.77 3.63 17.75
N SER A 182 -2.96 3.55 16.44
CA SER A 182 -3.88 2.58 15.84
C SER A 182 -3.25 1.78 14.72
N ILE A 183 -3.79 0.60 14.46
CA ILE A 183 -3.49 -0.23 13.29
C ILE A 183 -4.81 -0.50 12.57
N PHE A 184 -4.85 -0.24 11.28
CA PHE A 184 -5.97 -0.61 10.43
C PHE A 184 -5.70 -1.95 9.76
N ALA A 185 -6.75 -2.72 9.53
CA ALA A 185 -6.70 -3.97 8.78
C ALA A 185 -7.96 -4.14 7.93
N SER A 186 -7.81 -4.62 6.71
CA SER A 186 -8.91 -4.92 5.79
C SER A 186 -8.48 -5.98 4.77
N GLN A 187 -9.43 -6.67 4.18
CA GLN A 187 -9.23 -7.48 2.97
C GLN A 187 -9.50 -6.68 1.68
N ASP A 188 -9.98 -5.45 1.81
CA ASP A 188 -10.27 -4.53 0.72
C ASP A 188 -9.28 -3.36 0.75
N MET A 189 -8.41 -3.28 -0.27
CA MET A 189 -7.38 -2.24 -0.42
C MET A 189 -8.02 -0.86 -0.61
N VAL A 190 -9.09 -0.76 -1.40
CA VAL A 190 -9.74 0.51 -1.70
C VAL A 190 -10.42 1.06 -0.46
N ALA A 191 -11.08 0.18 0.30
CA ALA A 191 -11.75 0.56 1.54
C ALA A 191 -10.77 1.06 2.60
N ILE A 192 -9.67 0.34 2.86
CA ILE A 192 -8.70 0.75 3.87
C ILE A 192 -8.00 2.07 3.50
N ASP A 193 -7.69 2.27 2.22
CA ASP A 193 -7.08 3.51 1.74
C ASP A 193 -8.09 4.68 1.74
N SER A 194 -9.37 4.43 1.49
CA SER A 194 -10.45 5.43 1.64
C SER A 194 -10.55 5.92 3.10
N VAL A 195 -10.55 4.99 4.05
CA VAL A 195 -10.55 5.31 5.47
C VAL A 195 -9.29 6.10 5.86
N GLY A 196 -8.12 5.64 5.43
CA GLY A 196 -6.85 6.33 5.69
C GLY A 196 -6.81 7.75 5.12
N LEU A 197 -7.37 7.96 3.92
CA LEU A 197 -7.48 9.27 3.30
C LEU A 197 -8.38 10.21 4.10
N ASP A 198 -9.51 9.74 4.60
CA ASP A 198 -10.42 10.55 5.41
C ASP A 198 -9.74 11.06 6.69
N PHE A 199 -8.96 10.19 7.37
CA PHE A 199 -8.17 10.62 8.54
C PHE A 199 -7.10 11.64 8.16
N LEU A 200 -6.37 11.45 7.06
CA LEU A 200 -5.35 12.39 6.60
C LEU A 200 -5.96 13.74 6.18
N ARG A 201 -7.11 13.75 5.51
CA ARG A 201 -7.85 14.99 5.15
C ARG A 201 -8.36 15.74 6.36
N ASN A 202 -8.88 15.01 7.37
CA ASN A 202 -9.30 15.63 8.62
C ASN A 202 -8.11 16.28 9.34
N GLU A 203 -6.97 15.59 9.41
CA GLU A 203 -5.75 16.15 10.00
C GLU A 203 -5.27 17.37 9.23
N GLN A 204 -5.29 17.36 7.90
CA GLN A 204 -4.94 18.51 7.08
C GLN A 204 -5.86 19.71 7.34
N ALA A 205 -7.15 19.49 7.50
CA ALA A 205 -8.12 20.56 7.79
C ALA A 205 -7.81 21.25 9.14
N LEU A 206 -7.37 20.48 10.12
CA LEU A 206 -7.00 20.99 11.45
C LEU A 206 -5.58 21.57 11.49
N ASN A 207 -4.66 20.99 10.71
CA ASN A 207 -3.24 21.37 10.72
C ASN A 207 -2.64 21.36 9.29
N PRO A 208 -3.00 22.32 8.43
CA PRO A 208 -2.62 22.33 7.01
C PRO A 208 -1.11 22.48 6.77
N LYS A 209 -0.32 22.84 7.79
CA LYS A 209 1.15 22.93 7.69
C LYS A 209 1.85 21.58 7.88
N VAL A 210 1.13 20.59 8.40
CA VAL A 210 1.71 19.32 8.83
C VAL A 210 1.44 18.22 7.83
N VAL A 211 0.23 18.12 7.30
CA VAL A 211 -0.15 17.10 6.31
C VAL A 211 -0.60 17.80 5.04
N ASP A 212 -0.18 17.32 3.88
CA ASP A 212 -0.61 17.84 2.59
C ASP A 212 -1.20 16.73 1.73
N VAL A 213 -2.52 16.63 1.76
CA VAL A 213 -3.35 15.73 0.93
C VAL A 213 -4.28 16.49 0.01
N THR A 214 -3.89 17.73 -0.37
CA THR A 214 -4.64 18.57 -1.30
C THR A 214 -4.67 18.00 -2.73
N GLY A 215 -5.55 18.54 -3.55
CA GLY A 215 -5.79 18.06 -4.91
C GLY A 215 -6.75 16.87 -4.94
N ASN A 216 -6.49 15.93 -5.83
CA ASN A 216 -7.32 14.76 -6.11
C ASN A 216 -6.64 13.44 -5.71
N PRO A 217 -6.21 13.25 -4.45
CA PRO A 217 -5.54 12.02 -4.03
C PRO A 217 -6.46 10.79 -4.07
N ASP A 218 -7.77 11.00 -4.12
CA ASP A 218 -8.80 9.99 -4.26
C ASP A 218 -9.07 9.56 -5.70
N ASN A 219 -8.46 10.21 -6.71
CA ASN A 219 -8.64 9.80 -8.10
C ASN A 219 -8.40 8.30 -8.30
N TYR A 220 -7.32 7.74 -7.71
CA TYR A 220 -7.03 6.33 -7.89
C TYR A 220 -8.05 5.41 -7.18
N LEU A 221 -8.68 5.86 -6.10
CA LEU A 221 -9.71 5.10 -5.39
C LEU A 221 -10.96 4.96 -6.24
N HIS A 222 -11.38 6.06 -6.92
CA HIS A 222 -12.48 6.02 -7.89
C HIS A 222 -12.15 5.12 -9.07
N GLU A 223 -10.94 5.25 -9.64
CA GLU A 223 -10.48 4.41 -10.75
C GLU A 223 -10.41 2.94 -10.35
N ALA A 224 -9.91 2.63 -9.14
CA ALA A 224 -9.78 1.27 -8.63
C ALA A 224 -11.14 0.65 -8.28
N ALA A 225 -12.03 1.40 -7.62
CA ALA A 225 -13.36 0.90 -7.27
C ALA A 225 -14.20 0.57 -8.52
N LEU A 226 -14.00 1.30 -9.60
CA LEU A 226 -14.73 1.18 -10.87
C LEU A 226 -13.84 0.66 -12.01
N ALA A 227 -12.83 -0.18 -11.73
CA ALA A 227 -11.83 -0.55 -12.72
C ALA A 227 -12.41 -1.28 -13.97
N ASP A 228 -13.60 -1.84 -13.87
CA ASP A 228 -14.37 -2.39 -15.01
C ASP A 228 -15.02 -1.32 -15.90
N LYS A 229 -15.31 -0.13 -15.33
CA LYS A 229 -15.85 1.05 -15.99
C LYS A 229 -15.28 2.34 -15.38
N PRO A 230 -13.97 2.54 -15.44
CA PRO A 230 -13.33 3.62 -14.71
C PRO A 230 -13.70 4.99 -15.29
N PRO A 231 -13.76 6.03 -14.46
CA PRO A 231 -14.05 7.40 -14.90
C PRO A 231 -13.14 7.90 -16.03
N SER A 232 -11.90 7.41 -16.09
CA SER A 232 -10.94 7.73 -17.16
C SER A 232 -11.28 7.08 -18.52
N GLY A 233 -12.17 6.11 -18.56
CA GLY A 233 -12.40 5.26 -19.73
C GLY A 233 -11.23 4.31 -20.07
N THR A 234 -10.24 4.19 -19.19
CA THR A 234 -9.08 3.31 -19.40
C THR A 234 -9.50 1.85 -19.30
N LYS A 235 -9.09 1.00 -20.24
CA LYS A 235 -9.09 -0.44 -20.03
C LYS A 235 -7.86 -0.81 -19.22
N TYR A 236 -8.04 -1.13 -17.94
CA TYR A 236 -6.97 -1.65 -17.09
C TYR A 236 -6.78 -3.13 -17.35
N ASP A 237 -5.60 -3.52 -17.81
CA ASP A 237 -5.23 -4.88 -18.22
C ASP A 237 -3.70 -5.02 -17.94
N PRO A 238 -3.33 -5.20 -16.65
CA PRO A 238 -1.92 -5.17 -16.25
C PRO A 238 -1.10 -6.37 -16.74
N GLU A 239 -1.72 -7.49 -17.08
CA GLU A 239 -1.09 -8.68 -17.65
C GLU A 239 -1.01 -8.61 -19.19
N GLN A 240 -1.83 -7.74 -19.83
CA GLN A 240 -2.02 -7.67 -21.28
C GLN A 240 -2.50 -8.99 -21.90
N ASP A 241 -3.32 -9.74 -21.19
CA ASP A 241 -3.94 -10.97 -21.67
C ASP A 241 -5.29 -10.74 -22.37
N GLY A 242 -5.74 -9.49 -22.45
CA GLY A 242 -7.01 -9.08 -23.01
C GLY A 242 -8.14 -8.96 -21.99
N THR A 243 -7.91 -9.35 -20.73
CA THR A 243 -8.90 -9.32 -19.65
C THR A 243 -8.86 -7.96 -18.92
N ALA A 244 -9.94 -7.22 -18.95
CA ALA A 244 -10.04 -6.00 -18.15
C ALA A 244 -10.22 -6.33 -16.67
N LEU A 245 -9.63 -5.53 -15.81
CA LEU A 245 -9.84 -5.64 -14.36
C LEU A 245 -11.31 -5.43 -14.02
N LYS A 246 -11.74 -6.07 -12.95
CA LYS A 246 -12.99 -5.77 -12.24
C LYS A 246 -12.72 -4.70 -11.17
N GLY A 247 -13.76 -4.16 -10.57
CA GLY A 247 -13.64 -3.28 -9.40
C GLY A 247 -12.78 -3.96 -8.32
N LEU A 248 -11.81 -3.21 -7.78
CA LEU A 248 -10.81 -3.72 -6.83
C LEU A 248 -11.25 -3.56 -5.37
N GLY A 249 -12.40 -2.95 -5.11
CA GLY A 249 -12.91 -2.74 -3.76
C GLY A 249 -13.91 -1.60 -3.70
N VAL A 250 -14.23 -1.16 -2.49
CA VAL A 250 -15.27 -0.16 -2.24
C VAL A 250 -14.66 1.17 -1.83
N HIS A 251 -15.02 2.23 -2.57
CA HIS A 251 -14.66 3.61 -2.23
C HIS A 251 -15.87 4.39 -1.75
N GLU A 252 -15.78 4.97 -0.59
CA GLU A 252 -16.69 5.99 -0.05
C GLU A 252 -15.99 6.81 1.05
N HIS A 253 -16.59 7.93 1.40
CA HIS A 253 -16.15 8.77 2.50
C HIS A 253 -17.09 8.65 3.71
N TRP A 254 -16.56 8.89 4.91
CA TRP A 254 -17.37 8.95 6.11
C TRP A 254 -18.36 10.13 6.09
N ASN A 255 -19.41 10.01 6.91
CA ASN A 255 -20.45 11.05 7.03
C ASN A 255 -19.91 12.39 7.58
N ASN A 256 -18.99 12.34 8.54
CA ASN A 256 -18.30 13.50 9.12
C ASN A 256 -17.14 13.07 10.02
N PRO A 257 -16.19 13.98 10.33
CA PRO A 257 -15.00 13.66 11.14
C PRO A 257 -15.31 13.31 12.61
N LYS A 258 -16.47 13.68 13.14
CA LYS A 258 -16.84 13.40 14.52
C LYS A 258 -17.35 11.97 14.68
N ASP A 259 -18.26 11.56 13.81
CA ASP A 259 -18.92 10.25 13.92
C ASP A 259 -18.14 9.16 13.20
N ARG A 260 -17.41 9.50 12.12
CA ARG A 260 -16.55 8.61 11.31
C ARG A 260 -17.29 7.36 10.83
N LYS A 261 -18.55 7.52 10.41
CA LYS A 261 -19.42 6.44 9.99
C LYS A 261 -19.56 6.38 8.49
N TYR A 262 -19.45 5.18 7.95
CA TYR A 262 -19.65 4.84 6.56
C TYR A 262 -21.05 4.27 6.33
N SER A 263 -21.41 4.00 5.08
CA SER A 263 -22.78 3.61 4.72
C SER A 263 -23.24 2.35 5.45
N ARG A 264 -22.38 1.34 5.63
CA ARG A 264 -22.74 0.13 6.38
C ARG A 264 -22.92 0.40 7.88
N ASN A 265 -22.07 1.23 8.50
CA ASN A 265 -22.27 1.66 9.90
C ASN A 265 -23.60 2.39 10.09
N LEU A 266 -24.04 3.14 9.07
CA LEU A 266 -25.30 3.91 9.09
C LEU A 266 -26.51 3.10 8.64
N LYS A 267 -26.30 1.87 8.14
CA LYS A 267 -27.34 1.03 7.51
C LYS A 267 -28.03 1.70 6.31
N THR A 268 -27.26 2.47 5.54
CA THR A 268 -27.73 3.19 4.35
C THR A 268 -27.23 2.58 3.04
N GLY A 269 -26.36 1.57 3.11
CA GLY A 269 -25.80 0.87 1.97
C GLY A 269 -24.85 -0.26 2.37
N ASP A 270 -24.28 -0.93 1.38
CA ASP A 270 -23.41 -2.09 1.52
C ASP A 270 -21.90 -1.72 1.39
N GLY A 271 -21.56 -0.46 1.62
CA GLY A 271 -20.19 0.04 1.48
C GLY A 271 -19.27 -0.35 2.63
N ILE A 272 -18.49 0.62 3.13
CA ILE A 272 -17.50 0.39 4.19
C ILE A 272 -18.20 0.25 5.55
N GLU A 273 -17.68 -0.62 6.39
CA GLU A 273 -17.94 -0.68 7.83
C GLU A 273 -16.64 -0.44 8.57
N LEU A 274 -16.56 0.67 9.31
CA LEU A 274 -15.42 0.94 10.18
C LEU A 274 -15.77 0.44 11.59
N LEU A 275 -15.04 -0.56 12.06
CA LEU A 275 -15.13 -1.09 13.41
C LEU A 275 -13.90 -0.64 14.20
N ALA A 276 -14.09 -0.20 15.42
CA ALA A 276 -13.02 0.12 16.37
C ALA A 276 -13.09 -0.86 17.54
N GLU A 277 -11.99 -1.54 17.80
CA GLU A 277 -11.76 -2.30 19.03
C GLU A 277 -10.78 -1.50 19.87
N ASN A 278 -11.17 -1.17 21.07
CA ASN A 278 -10.32 -0.54 22.08
C ASN A 278 -9.93 -1.61 23.10
N ASP A 279 -8.64 -1.74 23.36
CA ASP A 279 -8.12 -2.57 24.46
C ASP A 279 -8.41 -1.95 25.82
#